data_ab8bd73320939358fdff773e815a45e3
#
_entry.id   ab8bd73320939358fdff773e815a45e3
#
_cell.length_a   1.000
_cell.length_b   1.000
_cell.length_c   1.000
_cell.angle_alpha   90.00
_cell.angle_beta   90.00
_cell.angle_gamma   90.00
#
_symmetry.space_group_name_H-M   'P 1'
#
loop_
_entity.id
_entity.type
_entity.pdbx_description
1 polymer ?
#
loop_
_entity_poly.entity_id
_entity_poly.type
_entity_poly.pdbx_seq_one_letter_code
_entity_poly.pdbx_strand_id
1 'polypeptide(L)'
;LAFLWALSSVGPSPATTPATTSSVTTPPNTNANGGGGGGGGGGGGGNAKHSTVAWNTVTVDVLNGFGGSGAAASNAAVLRAAGWTVGTTGNASGITKTEVVYLPGHQTQAKAVSKKLGLGQPVPIAQATGVPADATSGVAVVLGPDQLTTTTAH
;
A
#
# COMPACT_ATOMS: atom_id res chain seq x y z
N LEU A 1 -11.67 -49.54 22.96
CA LEU A 1 -11.17 -49.23 21.63
C LEU A 1 -10.23 -48.04 21.77
N ALA A 2 -8.91 -48.34 21.76
CA ALA A 2 -7.85 -47.35 21.84
C ALA A 2 -7.43 -46.98 20.41
N PHE A 3 -7.53 -45.73 20.03
CA PHE A 3 -6.95 -45.21 18.81
C PHE A 3 -5.60 -44.56 19.12
N LEU A 4 -4.55 -45.23 18.67
CA LEU A 4 -3.19 -44.72 18.64
C LEU A 4 -3.08 -43.76 17.46
N TRP A 5 -2.77 -42.50 17.73
CA TRP A 5 -2.35 -41.55 16.69
C TRP A 5 -0.84 -41.48 16.64
N ALA A 6 -0.27 -41.94 15.54
CA ALA A 6 1.16 -41.81 15.27
C ALA A 6 1.54 -40.36 14.94
N LEU A 7 2.45 -39.78 15.74
CA LEU A 7 3.11 -38.52 15.42
C LEU A 7 4.09 -38.76 14.27
N SER A 8 3.81 -38.24 13.10
CA SER A 8 4.82 -38.03 12.02
C SER A 8 5.55 -36.72 12.26
N SER A 9 6.76 -36.83 12.74
CA SER A 9 7.72 -35.78 12.88
C SER A 9 8.31 -35.45 11.48
N VAL A 10 7.90 -34.35 10.88
CA VAL A 10 8.55 -33.80 9.68
C VAL A 10 9.55 -32.77 10.17
N GLY A 11 10.84 -33.07 9.97
CA GLY A 11 11.95 -32.21 10.32
C GLY A 11 12.07 -30.98 9.41
N PRO A 12 12.64 -29.89 9.91
CA PRO A 12 12.85 -28.67 9.11
C PRO A 12 13.99 -28.87 8.11
N SER A 13 13.72 -28.56 6.85
CA SER A 13 14.75 -28.43 5.81
C SER A 13 15.54 -27.13 6.01
N PRO A 14 16.88 -27.17 5.89
CA PRO A 14 17.69 -25.96 5.94
C PRO A 14 17.50 -25.12 4.67
N ALA A 15 17.10 -23.88 4.82
CA ALA A 15 17.06 -22.91 3.76
C ALA A 15 18.46 -22.44 3.43
N THR A 16 18.91 -22.74 2.22
CA THR A 16 20.15 -22.22 1.63
C THR A 16 19.88 -20.83 1.08
N THR A 17 20.42 -19.81 1.69
CA THR A 17 20.43 -18.42 1.20
C THR A 17 21.59 -18.25 0.20
N PRO A 18 21.35 -17.85 -1.05
CA PRO A 18 22.41 -17.26 -1.86
C PRO A 18 22.56 -15.79 -1.55
N ALA A 19 23.73 -15.41 -1.04
CA ALA A 19 24.13 -14.01 -0.92
C ALA A 19 24.45 -13.47 -2.31
N THR A 20 23.61 -12.58 -2.82
CA THR A 20 23.91 -11.82 -4.03
C THR A 20 24.45 -10.46 -3.62
N THR A 21 25.76 -10.30 -3.66
CA THR A 21 26.45 -9.04 -3.54
C THR A 21 26.31 -8.28 -4.86
N SER A 22 25.41 -7.33 -4.95
CA SER A 22 25.37 -6.39 -6.07
C SER A 22 26.19 -5.14 -5.72
N SER A 23 27.39 -5.07 -6.28
CA SER A 23 28.21 -3.87 -6.29
C SER A 23 27.58 -2.83 -7.23
N VAL A 24 27.04 -1.77 -6.69
CA VAL A 24 26.63 -0.60 -7.45
C VAL A 24 27.85 0.28 -7.68
N THR A 25 28.38 0.25 -8.88
CA THR A 25 29.41 1.18 -9.36
C THR A 25 28.69 2.45 -9.82
N THR A 26 28.87 3.53 -9.09
CA THR A 26 28.42 4.87 -9.48
C THR A 26 29.42 5.45 -10.48
N PRO A 27 29.01 5.87 -11.68
CA PRO A 27 29.89 6.64 -12.56
C PRO A 27 29.98 8.10 -12.08
N PRO A 28 31.15 8.73 -12.15
CA PRO A 28 31.31 10.14 -11.82
C PRO A 28 30.67 11.00 -12.90
N ASN A 29 29.71 11.83 -12.53
CA ASN A 29 29.18 12.86 -13.41
C ASN A 29 30.05 14.12 -13.33
N THR A 30 30.99 14.25 -14.23
CA THR A 30 31.68 15.49 -14.56
C THR A 30 30.91 16.20 -15.65
N ASN A 31 30.15 17.22 -15.29
CA ASN A 31 29.76 18.23 -16.25
C ASN A 31 30.03 19.63 -15.70
N ALA A 32 31.25 20.08 -15.95
CA ALA A 32 31.61 21.46 -15.90
C ALA A 32 31.33 22.06 -17.28
N ASN A 33 30.41 22.95 -17.41
CA ASN A 33 30.54 23.97 -18.43
C ASN A 33 29.88 25.26 -17.97
N GLY A 34 30.72 26.30 -17.92
CA GLY A 34 30.35 27.63 -17.61
C GLY A 34 29.82 28.35 -18.83
N GLY A 35 29.23 29.51 -18.61
CA GLY A 35 29.10 30.51 -19.63
C GLY A 35 27.73 31.13 -19.75
N GLY A 36 27.54 32.27 -19.14
CA GLY A 36 27.13 33.47 -19.84
C GLY A 36 25.67 33.75 -20.11
N GLY A 37 25.12 34.72 -19.37
CA GLY A 37 24.49 35.89 -20.01
C GLY A 37 23.01 35.85 -20.27
N GLY A 38 22.29 36.78 -19.61
CA GLY A 38 21.25 37.52 -20.35
C GLY A 38 19.81 37.26 -19.93
N GLY A 39 19.29 38.09 -19.06
CA GLY A 39 18.12 38.92 -19.17
C GLY A 39 16.77 38.36 -19.63
N GLY A 40 15.74 38.70 -18.90
CA GLY A 40 14.41 38.74 -19.47
C GLY A 40 13.33 38.11 -18.61
N GLY A 41 12.61 39.00 -17.95
CA GLY A 41 11.47 38.78 -17.11
C GLY A 41 10.32 37.97 -17.67
N GLY A 42 9.44 37.62 -16.79
CA GLY A 42 8.08 37.36 -17.19
C GLY A 42 7.51 36.06 -16.73
N GLY A 43 6.57 36.15 -15.83
CA GLY A 43 5.47 35.22 -15.80
C GLY A 43 5.67 33.99 -14.92
N GLY A 44 5.43 34.18 -13.64
CA GLY A 44 5.22 33.08 -12.69
C GLY A 44 4.02 32.25 -13.10
N GLY A 45 4.24 31.23 -13.89
CA GLY A 45 3.41 30.07 -13.98
C GLY A 45 4.04 29.02 -13.11
N GLY A 46 3.73 29.03 -11.82
CA GLY A 46 4.06 27.94 -10.94
C GLY A 46 3.40 26.69 -11.46
N ASN A 47 4.11 25.98 -12.33
CA ASN A 47 3.78 24.62 -12.67
C ASN A 47 4.08 23.81 -11.41
N ALA A 48 3.09 23.79 -10.48
CA ALA A 48 3.04 22.81 -9.43
C ALA A 48 3.14 21.47 -10.14
N LYS A 49 4.36 20.92 -10.16
CA LYS A 49 4.56 19.52 -10.55
C LYS A 49 3.64 18.75 -9.65
N HIS A 50 2.46 18.41 -10.16
CA HIS A 50 1.62 17.41 -9.55
C HIS A 50 2.48 16.15 -9.51
N SER A 51 3.12 15.91 -8.37
CA SER A 51 3.73 14.63 -8.08
C SER A 51 2.58 13.63 -8.05
N THR A 52 2.26 13.09 -9.21
CA THR A 52 1.39 11.92 -9.30
C THR A 52 2.12 10.79 -8.63
N VAL A 53 1.80 10.54 -7.37
CA VAL A 53 2.28 9.37 -6.67
C VAL A 53 1.82 8.16 -7.49
N ALA A 54 2.79 7.38 -7.96
CA ALA A 54 2.47 6.15 -8.65
C ALA A 54 1.78 5.20 -7.66
N TRP A 55 0.50 4.96 -7.87
CA TRP A 55 -0.33 4.16 -6.96
C TRP A 55 0.22 2.75 -6.73
N ASN A 56 0.89 2.17 -7.74
CA ASN A 56 1.49 0.84 -7.68
C ASN A 56 2.77 0.76 -6.84
N THR A 57 3.34 1.88 -6.42
CA THR A 57 4.50 1.93 -5.52
C THR A 57 4.10 2.09 -4.06
N VAL A 58 2.82 2.27 -3.78
CA VAL A 58 2.30 2.42 -2.42
C VAL A 58 1.99 1.05 -1.85
N THR A 59 2.53 0.78 -0.67
CA THR A 59 2.13 -0.40 0.10
C THR A 59 0.81 -0.13 0.80
N VAL A 60 -0.17 -1.00 0.57
CA VAL A 60 -1.52 -0.89 1.10
C VAL A 60 -1.79 -2.06 2.04
N ASP A 61 -2.14 -1.76 3.28
CA ASP A 61 -2.62 -2.77 4.22
C ASP A 61 -4.13 -2.99 4.01
N VAL A 62 -4.64 -4.17 4.35
CA VAL A 62 -6.06 -4.50 4.17
C VAL A 62 -6.66 -4.92 5.50
N LEU A 63 -7.66 -4.18 5.96
CA LEU A 63 -8.33 -4.41 7.22
C LEU A 63 -9.76 -4.91 7.00
N ASN A 64 -10.14 -5.94 7.72
CA ASN A 64 -11.49 -6.47 7.73
C ASN A 64 -12.34 -5.72 8.77
N GLY A 65 -13.26 -4.91 8.33
CA GLY A 65 -14.10 -4.06 9.19
C GLY A 65 -15.51 -4.59 9.45
N PHE A 66 -15.94 -5.68 8.80
CA PHE A 66 -17.29 -6.21 8.94
C PHE A 66 -17.38 -7.63 9.53
N GLY A 67 -16.21 -8.19 9.92
CA GLY A 67 -16.17 -9.48 10.62
C GLY A 67 -16.28 -10.73 9.74
N GLY A 68 -16.37 -10.59 8.42
CA GLY A 68 -16.35 -11.73 7.49
C GLY A 68 -15.01 -12.45 7.52
N SER A 69 -15.01 -13.73 7.90
CA SER A 69 -13.79 -14.52 7.98
C SER A 69 -13.10 -14.61 6.62
N GLY A 70 -11.78 -14.30 6.58
CA GLY A 70 -10.99 -14.35 5.35
C GLY A 70 -11.20 -13.19 4.36
N ALA A 71 -12.09 -12.25 4.64
CA ALA A 71 -12.38 -11.15 3.72
C ALA A 71 -11.17 -10.27 3.41
N ALA A 72 -10.36 -9.92 4.42
CA ALA A 72 -9.13 -9.15 4.20
C ALA A 72 -8.14 -9.92 3.32
N ALA A 73 -7.98 -11.22 3.54
CA ALA A 73 -7.08 -12.05 2.74
C ALA A 73 -7.54 -12.17 1.27
N SER A 74 -8.84 -12.38 1.06
CA SER A 74 -9.43 -12.47 -0.28
C SER A 74 -9.28 -11.16 -1.04
N ASN A 75 -9.60 -10.02 -0.43
CA ASN A 75 -9.45 -8.72 -1.06
C ASN A 75 -7.96 -8.34 -1.25
N ALA A 76 -7.08 -8.71 -0.34
CA ALA A 76 -5.64 -8.56 -0.50
C ALA A 76 -5.12 -9.34 -1.73
N ALA A 77 -5.62 -10.55 -1.96
CA ALA A 77 -5.29 -11.34 -3.16
C ALA A 77 -5.75 -10.64 -4.44
N VAL A 78 -6.97 -10.07 -4.44
CA VAL A 78 -7.50 -9.29 -5.57
C VAL A 78 -6.64 -8.06 -5.84
N LEU A 79 -6.25 -7.31 -4.81
CA LEU A 79 -5.39 -6.14 -4.96
C LEU A 79 -4.01 -6.51 -5.52
N ARG A 80 -3.41 -7.62 -5.05
CA ARG A 80 -2.14 -8.12 -5.59
C ARG A 80 -2.25 -8.52 -7.06
N ALA A 81 -3.33 -9.20 -7.43
CA ALA A 81 -3.60 -9.56 -8.82
C ALA A 81 -3.77 -8.34 -9.73
N ALA A 82 -4.30 -7.23 -9.19
CA ALA A 82 -4.41 -5.95 -9.86
C ALA A 82 -3.10 -5.13 -9.89
N GLY A 83 -1.99 -5.67 -9.40
CA GLY A 83 -0.67 -5.05 -9.41
C GLY A 83 -0.35 -4.14 -8.22
N TRP A 84 -1.13 -4.24 -7.13
CA TRP A 84 -0.85 -3.48 -5.91
C TRP A 84 0.19 -4.17 -5.03
N THR A 85 1.04 -3.38 -4.39
CA THR A 85 1.86 -3.87 -3.28
C THR A 85 1.00 -3.92 -2.02
N VAL A 86 0.64 -5.12 -1.58
CA VAL A 86 -0.15 -5.33 -0.36
C VAL A 86 0.75 -5.75 0.79
N GLY A 87 0.68 -4.99 1.87
CA GLY A 87 1.39 -5.25 3.11
C GLY A 87 0.69 -6.29 3.99
N THR A 88 0.29 -5.87 5.18
CA THR A 88 -0.36 -6.74 6.16
C THR A 88 -1.86 -6.81 5.97
N THR A 89 -2.47 -7.82 6.59
CA THR A 89 -3.92 -7.91 6.77
C THR A 89 -4.24 -7.91 8.25
N GLY A 90 -5.31 -7.21 8.62
CA GLY A 90 -5.74 -7.06 10.01
C GLY A 90 -7.24 -6.96 10.14
N ASN A 91 -7.69 -6.51 11.31
CA ASN A 91 -9.10 -6.31 11.61
C ASN A 91 -9.36 -4.86 12.03
N ALA A 92 -10.54 -4.37 11.71
CA ALA A 92 -11.14 -3.15 12.23
C ALA A 92 -12.53 -3.50 12.74
N SER A 93 -13.25 -2.57 13.37
CA SER A 93 -14.58 -2.83 13.92
C SER A 93 -15.51 -1.64 13.70
N GLY A 94 -16.81 -1.92 13.59
CA GLY A 94 -17.81 -0.87 13.43
C GLY A 94 -17.77 -0.12 12.09
N ILE A 95 -17.15 -0.72 11.08
CA ILE A 95 -17.04 -0.15 9.72
C ILE A 95 -18.33 -0.45 8.97
N THR A 96 -18.94 0.59 8.41
CA THR A 96 -20.21 0.48 7.68
C THR A 96 -20.04 0.48 6.16
N LYS A 97 -18.88 0.93 5.67
CA LYS A 97 -18.53 0.97 4.25
C LYS A 97 -17.02 0.82 4.05
N THR A 98 -16.65 0.37 2.87
CA THR A 98 -15.23 0.31 2.49
C THR A 98 -14.66 1.72 2.33
N GLU A 99 -13.54 1.97 2.99
CA GLU A 99 -12.86 3.27 2.96
C GLU A 99 -11.34 3.14 3.01
N VAL A 100 -10.65 4.21 2.66
CA VAL A 100 -9.19 4.30 2.77
C VAL A 100 -8.84 5.14 3.99
N VAL A 101 -8.01 4.59 4.86
CA VAL A 101 -7.47 5.32 6.02
C VAL A 101 -5.96 5.52 5.86
N TYR A 102 -5.42 6.55 6.51
CA TYR A 102 -3.99 6.85 6.40
C TYR A 102 -3.40 7.42 7.69
N LEU A 103 -2.11 7.14 7.89
CA LEU A 103 -1.30 7.77 8.92
C LEU A 103 -0.86 9.18 8.51
N PRO A 104 -0.53 10.06 9.47
CA PRO A 104 0.03 11.38 9.19
C PRO A 104 1.22 11.29 8.21
N GLY A 105 1.23 12.16 7.20
CA GLY A 105 2.24 12.15 6.13
C GLY A 105 1.88 11.32 4.89
N HIS A 106 0.89 10.43 4.95
CA HIS A 106 0.50 9.53 3.85
C HIS A 106 -0.76 9.97 3.09
N GLN A 107 -1.24 11.19 3.30
CA GLN A 107 -2.47 11.68 2.67
C GLN A 107 -2.44 11.63 1.14
N THR A 108 -1.31 11.98 0.53
CA THR A 108 -1.17 12.01 -0.94
C THR A 108 -1.27 10.59 -1.50
N GLN A 109 -0.63 9.63 -0.85
CA GLN A 109 -0.69 8.21 -1.21
C GLN A 109 -2.13 7.68 -1.05
N ALA A 110 -2.77 7.98 0.08
CA ALA A 110 -4.14 7.57 0.34
C ALA A 110 -5.13 8.11 -0.71
N LYS A 111 -4.96 9.38 -1.14
CA LYS A 111 -5.76 9.96 -2.22
C LYS A 111 -5.54 9.23 -3.55
N ALA A 112 -4.30 8.84 -3.87
CA ALA A 112 -4.00 8.07 -5.07
C ALA A 112 -4.67 6.69 -5.03
N VAL A 113 -4.58 5.99 -3.89
CA VAL A 113 -5.23 4.69 -3.65
C VAL A 113 -6.75 4.83 -3.77
N SER A 114 -7.35 5.78 -3.06
CA SER A 114 -8.79 6.02 -3.04
C SER A 114 -9.33 6.31 -4.44
N LYS A 115 -8.66 7.21 -5.17
CA LYS A 115 -9.01 7.54 -6.56
C LYS A 115 -8.94 6.33 -7.48
N LYS A 116 -7.89 5.51 -7.35
CA LYS A 116 -7.71 4.33 -8.20
C LYS A 116 -8.75 3.25 -7.92
N LEU A 117 -9.15 3.10 -6.67
CA LEU A 117 -10.17 2.13 -6.25
C LEU A 117 -11.61 2.66 -6.40
N GLY A 118 -11.80 3.91 -6.84
CA GLY A 118 -13.12 4.52 -6.95
C GLY A 118 -13.81 4.75 -5.60
N LEU A 119 -13.03 4.82 -4.51
CA LEU A 119 -13.52 5.06 -3.17
C LEU A 119 -13.61 6.58 -2.87
N GLY A 120 -14.37 6.92 -1.84
CA GLY A 120 -14.53 8.31 -1.39
C GLY A 120 -13.22 8.95 -0.88
N GLN A 121 -13.31 10.11 -0.28
CA GLN A 121 -12.13 10.78 0.30
C GLN A 121 -11.52 9.90 1.39
N PRO A 122 -10.19 9.76 1.42
CA PRO A 122 -9.52 9.01 2.47
C PRO A 122 -9.61 9.75 3.82
N VAL A 123 -9.68 8.99 4.89
CA VAL A 123 -9.87 9.48 6.27
C VAL A 123 -8.57 9.33 7.05
N PRO A 124 -8.12 10.38 7.79
CA PRO A 124 -7.01 10.20 8.72
C PRO A 124 -7.35 9.13 9.76
N ILE A 125 -6.41 8.26 10.09
CA ILE A 125 -6.65 7.16 11.04
C ILE A 125 -7.12 7.67 12.41
N ALA A 126 -6.68 8.85 12.82
CA ALA A 126 -7.12 9.49 14.06
C ALA A 126 -8.62 9.89 14.06
N GLN A 127 -9.25 9.95 12.90
CA GLN A 127 -10.67 10.26 12.72
C GLN A 127 -11.49 9.03 12.31
N ALA A 128 -10.83 7.94 11.98
CA ALA A 128 -11.48 6.69 11.62
C ALA A 128 -11.97 5.97 12.88
N THR A 129 -13.24 5.63 12.92
CA THR A 129 -13.82 4.90 14.05
C THR A 129 -13.55 3.40 13.89
N GLY A 130 -13.10 2.77 14.98
CA GLY A 130 -12.93 1.32 15.01
C GLY A 130 -11.70 0.77 14.27
N VAL A 131 -10.82 1.64 13.79
CA VAL A 131 -9.54 1.26 13.20
C VAL A 131 -8.43 1.44 14.24
N PRO A 132 -7.70 0.39 14.64
CA PRO A 132 -6.58 0.51 15.55
C PRO A 132 -5.47 1.39 14.96
N ALA A 133 -4.84 2.23 15.79
CA ALA A 133 -3.83 3.18 15.32
C ALA A 133 -2.56 2.49 14.78
N ASP A 134 -2.31 1.26 15.19
CA ASP A 134 -1.20 0.40 14.79
C ASP A 134 -1.57 -0.59 13.67
N ALA A 135 -2.79 -0.50 13.15
CA ALA A 135 -3.30 -1.42 12.13
C ALA A 135 -2.67 -1.24 10.74
N THR A 136 -2.00 -0.13 10.51
CA THR A 136 -1.30 0.14 9.25
C THR A 136 0.00 0.89 9.47
N SER A 137 0.97 0.66 8.62
CA SER A 137 2.24 1.39 8.57
C SER A 137 2.21 2.64 7.68
N GLY A 138 1.10 2.91 7.02
CA GLY A 138 0.97 4.06 6.12
C GLY A 138 -0.43 4.28 5.59
N VAL A 139 -0.88 3.44 4.68
CA VAL A 139 -2.21 3.51 4.06
C VAL A 139 -2.87 2.14 4.18
N ALA A 140 -4.14 2.12 4.58
CA ALA A 140 -4.92 0.89 4.59
C ALA A 140 -6.26 1.05 3.88
N VAL A 141 -6.70 -0.01 3.26
CA VAL A 141 -8.08 -0.18 2.80
C VAL A 141 -8.84 -0.94 3.87
N VAL A 142 -9.84 -0.30 4.43
CA VAL A 142 -10.72 -0.88 5.46
C VAL A 142 -11.99 -1.36 4.78
N LEU A 143 -12.20 -2.66 4.82
CA LEU A 143 -13.34 -3.30 4.15
C LEU A 143 -14.59 -3.17 5.00
N GLY A 144 -15.63 -2.62 4.41
CA GLY A 144 -16.98 -2.63 4.93
C GLY A 144 -17.81 -3.80 4.37
N PRO A 145 -19.10 -3.87 4.71
CA PRO A 145 -20.00 -4.90 4.20
C PRO A 145 -20.24 -4.82 2.67
N ASP A 146 -19.98 -3.67 2.07
CA ASP A 146 -20.00 -3.43 0.62
C ASP A 146 -18.80 -4.04 -0.13
N GLN A 147 -17.71 -4.34 0.57
CA GLN A 147 -16.45 -4.89 0.06
C GLN A 147 -15.92 -4.18 -1.22
N LEU A 148 -14.70 -4.51 -1.63
CA LEU A 148 -14.17 -4.04 -2.90
C LEU A 148 -14.83 -4.83 -4.04
N THR A 149 -15.77 -4.22 -4.73
CA THR A 149 -16.13 -4.67 -6.07
C THR A 149 -15.06 -4.19 -7.02
N THR A 150 -14.14 -5.08 -7.42
CA THR A 150 -13.17 -4.75 -8.45
C THR A 150 -13.90 -4.55 -9.77
N THR A 151 -14.26 -3.31 -10.03
CA THR A 151 -14.55 -2.93 -11.41
C THR A 151 -13.21 -2.93 -12.12
N THR A 152 -12.92 -4.00 -12.85
CA THR A 152 -11.84 -4.03 -13.81
C THR A 152 -12.17 -2.96 -14.85
N ALA A 153 -11.63 -1.76 -14.66
CA ALA A 153 -11.65 -0.75 -15.70
C ALA A 153 -10.73 -1.26 -16.82
N HIS A 154 -11.34 -1.66 -17.93
CA HIS A 154 -10.66 -1.90 -19.20
C HIS A 154 -10.11 -0.62 -19.77
#